data_01e26502b7ae631c0208e8e80c8b5e9a
#
_entry.id   01e26502b7ae631c0208e8e80c8b5e9a
#
_cell.length_a   1.000
_cell.length_b   1.000
_cell.length_c   1.000
_cell.angle_alpha   90.00
_cell.angle_beta   90.00
_cell.angle_gamma   90.00
#
_symmetry.space_group_name_H-M   'P 1'
#
loop_
_entity.id
_entity.type
_entity.pdbx_description
1 polymer ?
#
loop_
_entity_poly.entity_id
_entity_poly.type
_entity_poly.pdbx_seq_one_letter_code
_entity_poly.pdbx_strand_id
1 'polypeptide(L)'
;MSVIFNQAITILRARKTGSIYSTEQVDDWDNPIAIPVPFPVSIQPRGSTEGGVERQQVTRRWALYTPPGRDLDLRASDRVRLSTGSVLMVNGAPLHWPHPWKPEAVHHVEADLEVVDG
;
A
#
# COMPACT_ATOMS: atom_id res chain seq x y z
N MET A 1 18.77 -12.59 -2.09
CA MET A 1 18.07 -11.61 -2.97
C MET A 1 18.00 -10.29 -2.24
N SER A 2 18.54 -9.27 -2.83
CA SER A 2 18.52 -7.95 -2.23
C SER A 2 17.23 -7.22 -2.61
N VAL A 3 16.65 -6.55 -1.63
CA VAL A 3 15.45 -5.74 -1.82
C VAL A 3 15.90 -4.32 -2.19
N ILE A 4 15.36 -3.81 -3.27
CA ILE A 4 15.71 -2.47 -3.75
C ILE A 4 14.60 -1.49 -3.35
N PHE A 5 14.98 -0.43 -2.64
CA PHE A 5 14.06 0.62 -2.21
C PHE A 5 14.24 1.84 -3.11
N ASN A 6 13.50 1.87 -4.21
CA ASN A 6 13.65 2.92 -5.22
C ASN A 6 12.33 3.52 -5.70
N GLN A 7 11.21 3.20 -5.05
CA GLN A 7 9.92 3.71 -5.46
C GLN A 7 9.45 4.82 -4.54
N ALA A 8 9.29 6.00 -5.10
CA ALA A 8 8.64 7.10 -4.39
C ALA A 8 7.13 6.92 -4.46
N ILE A 9 6.47 7.05 -3.33
CA ILE A 9 5.01 6.87 -3.25
C ILE A 9 4.35 8.03 -2.52
N THR A 10 3.06 8.16 -2.77
CA THR A 10 2.17 9.05 -2.04
C THR A 10 1.00 8.23 -1.52
N ILE A 11 0.70 8.34 -0.24
CA ILE A 11 -0.49 7.72 0.32
C ILE A 11 -1.68 8.59 -0.03
N LEU A 12 -2.73 7.96 -0.55
CA LEU A 12 -4.01 8.62 -0.80
C LEU A 12 -5.00 8.13 0.24
N ARG A 13 -5.53 9.06 1.02
CA ARG A 13 -6.48 8.75 2.07
C ARG A 13 -7.81 9.39 1.76
N ALA A 14 -8.87 8.59 1.71
CA ALA A 14 -10.19 9.08 1.40
C ALA A 14 -10.67 10.04 2.48
N ARG A 15 -11.31 11.11 2.05
CA ARG A 15 -12.06 11.97 2.96
C ARG A 15 -13.37 11.27 3.28
N LYS A 16 -13.87 11.48 4.48
CA LYS A 16 -15.17 10.96 4.86
C LYS A 16 -16.21 12.00 4.54
N THR A 17 -17.22 11.62 3.76
CA THR A 17 -18.36 12.44 3.48
C THR A 17 -19.61 11.80 4.05
N GLY A 18 -20.47 12.59 4.64
CA GLY A 18 -21.73 12.12 5.19
C GLY A 18 -22.86 13.07 4.87
N SER A 19 -24.07 12.55 4.87
CA SER A 19 -25.27 13.34 4.74
C SER A 19 -25.78 13.74 6.13
N ILE A 20 -26.40 14.90 6.22
CA ILE A 20 -27.07 15.32 7.46
C ILE A 20 -28.23 14.38 7.83
N TYR A 21 -28.68 13.58 6.87
CA TYR A 21 -29.78 12.63 7.06
C TYR A 21 -29.28 11.19 7.29
N SER A 22 -27.96 10.99 7.32
CA SER A 22 -27.38 9.66 7.51
C SER A 22 -26.22 9.74 8.49
N THR A 23 -26.12 8.75 9.37
CA THR A 23 -24.98 8.63 10.27
C THR A 23 -23.82 7.91 9.60
N GLU A 24 -24.04 7.31 8.44
CA GLU A 24 -22.98 6.62 7.72
C GLU A 24 -22.11 7.59 6.96
N GLN A 25 -20.80 7.43 7.11
CA GLN A 25 -19.81 8.15 6.34
C GLN A 25 -19.30 7.27 5.22
N VAL A 26 -19.21 7.84 4.03
CA VAL A 26 -18.74 7.14 2.85
C VAL A 26 -17.37 7.70 2.44
N ASP A 27 -16.50 6.85 1.97
CA ASP A 27 -15.20 7.27 1.45
C ASP A 27 -15.35 8.09 0.18
N ASP A 28 -14.73 9.26 0.17
CA ASP A 28 -14.71 10.14 -0.99
C ASP A 28 -13.34 10.07 -1.65
N TRP A 29 -13.28 9.44 -2.82
CA TRP A 29 -12.06 9.31 -3.59
C TRP A 29 -11.91 10.36 -4.69
N ASP A 30 -12.89 11.23 -4.86
CA ASP A 30 -12.81 12.32 -5.85
C ASP A 30 -11.81 13.39 -5.43
N ASN A 31 -11.61 13.54 -4.13
CA ASN A 31 -10.68 14.52 -3.58
C ASN A 31 -9.96 13.94 -2.37
N PRO A 32 -9.07 12.95 -2.59
CA PRO A 32 -8.37 12.32 -1.47
C PRO A 32 -7.33 13.25 -0.85
N ILE A 33 -6.98 12.94 0.40
CA ILE A 33 -5.85 13.58 1.07
C ILE A 33 -4.58 12.90 0.55
N ALA A 34 -3.66 13.69 0.00
CA ALA A 34 -2.38 13.18 -0.48
C ALA A 34 -1.32 13.36 0.60
N ILE A 35 -0.68 12.25 0.98
CA ILE A 35 0.35 12.24 2.02
C ILE A 35 1.64 11.73 1.39
N PRO A 36 2.58 12.61 1.02
CA PRO A 36 3.85 12.16 0.45
C PRO A 36 4.64 11.37 1.49
N VAL A 37 5.24 10.27 1.06
CA VAL A 37 6.11 9.46 1.92
C VAL A 37 7.54 9.94 1.71
N PRO A 38 8.26 10.32 2.81
CA PRO A 38 9.56 10.98 2.69
C PRO A 38 10.73 10.05 2.43
N PHE A 39 10.49 8.78 2.14
CA PHE A 39 11.54 7.82 1.83
C PHE A 39 11.06 6.87 0.73
N PRO A 40 11.97 6.30 -0.06
CA PRO A 40 11.59 5.32 -1.08
C PRO A 40 11.24 3.97 -0.44
N VAL A 41 10.33 3.26 -1.10
CA VAL A 41 9.92 1.93 -0.67
C VAL A 41 10.22 0.93 -1.78
N SER A 42 10.09 -0.36 -1.47
CA SER A 42 10.16 -1.42 -2.46
C SER A 42 8.76 -1.87 -2.82
N ILE A 43 8.47 -1.97 -4.11
CA ILE A 43 7.21 -2.51 -4.61
C ILE A 43 7.54 -3.64 -5.56
N GLN A 44 7.08 -4.84 -5.22
CA GLN A 44 7.38 -6.06 -5.94
C GLN A 44 6.10 -6.76 -6.35
N PRO A 45 6.04 -7.31 -7.56
CA PRO A 45 4.86 -8.08 -7.96
C PRO A 45 4.74 -9.34 -7.11
N ARG A 46 3.50 -9.65 -6.71
CA ARG A 46 3.16 -10.94 -6.14
C ARG A 46 2.43 -11.72 -7.21
N GLY A 47 3.19 -12.51 -7.94
CA GLY A 47 2.60 -13.36 -8.94
C GLY A 47 2.12 -14.66 -8.35
N SER A 48 1.00 -15.15 -8.85
CA SER A 48 0.60 -16.51 -8.64
C SER A 48 1.19 -17.32 -9.78
N THR A 49 2.05 -18.26 -9.47
CA THR A 49 2.70 -19.11 -10.46
C THR A 49 1.99 -20.45 -10.62
N GLU A 50 0.75 -20.50 -10.27
CA GLU A 50 0.06 -21.77 -10.29
C GLU A 50 -0.17 -22.28 -11.68
N GLY A 51 0.16 -23.53 -11.88
CA GLY A 51 -0.26 -24.30 -13.02
C GLY A 51 0.65 -24.30 -14.21
N GLY A 52 1.74 -23.60 -14.22
CA GLY A 52 2.71 -23.65 -15.31
C GLY A 52 2.10 -23.48 -16.70
N VAL A 53 0.96 -22.89 -16.79
CA VAL A 53 0.30 -22.63 -18.07
C VAL A 53 0.82 -21.32 -18.62
N GLU A 54 1.18 -21.33 -19.89
CA GLU A 54 1.68 -20.16 -20.60
C GLU A 54 0.59 -19.14 -20.83
N ARG A 55 0.03 -18.62 -19.76
CA ARG A 55 -0.89 -17.51 -19.86
C ARG A 55 -0.19 -16.24 -19.48
N GLN A 56 -0.32 -15.22 -20.29
CA GLN A 56 0.04 -13.89 -19.88
C GLN A 56 -0.91 -13.49 -18.77
N GLN A 57 -0.42 -13.54 -17.55
CA GLN A 57 -1.20 -13.04 -16.43
C GLN A 57 -0.79 -11.61 -16.13
N VAL A 58 -1.77 -10.74 -16.15
CA VAL A 58 -1.56 -9.37 -15.68
C VAL A 58 -1.38 -9.43 -14.18
N THR A 59 -0.25 -8.93 -13.68
CA THR A 59 0.00 -8.87 -12.25
C THR A 59 -0.97 -7.88 -11.63
N ARG A 60 -1.81 -8.38 -10.73
CA ARG A 60 -2.79 -7.56 -10.04
C ARG A 60 -2.41 -7.28 -8.59
N ARG A 61 -1.49 -8.05 -8.05
CA ARG A 61 -1.07 -7.94 -6.65
C ARG A 61 0.39 -7.57 -6.54
N TRP A 62 0.66 -6.74 -5.55
CA TRP A 62 1.99 -6.21 -5.30
C TRP A 62 2.27 -6.25 -3.81
N ALA A 63 3.55 -6.32 -3.46
CA ALA A 63 3.97 -6.22 -2.07
C ALA A 63 4.78 -4.94 -1.89
N LEU A 64 4.45 -4.20 -0.85
CA LEU A 64 5.18 -3.00 -0.46
C LEU A 64 5.99 -3.30 0.78
N TYR A 65 7.27 -2.89 0.77
CA TYR A 65 8.15 -2.99 1.92
C TYR A 65 8.80 -1.65 2.19
N THR A 66 8.84 -1.23 3.46
CA THR A 66 9.62 -0.07 3.85
C THR A 66 11.07 -0.47 4.14
N PRO A 67 12.03 0.46 4.01
CA PRO A 67 13.41 0.18 4.39
C PRO A 67 13.53 -0.12 5.89
N PRO A 68 14.58 -0.85 6.31
CA PRO A 68 14.80 -1.12 7.72
C PRO A 68 14.84 0.17 8.55
N GLY A 69 14.13 0.15 9.67
CA GLY A 69 14.04 1.28 10.57
C GLY A 69 12.99 2.32 10.19
N ARG A 70 12.22 2.09 9.13
CA ARG A 70 11.18 3.03 8.68
C ARG A 70 9.79 2.46 8.92
N ASP A 71 9.03 3.17 9.74
CA ASP A 71 7.61 2.92 9.91
C ASP A 71 6.82 3.71 8.87
N LEU A 72 5.60 3.27 8.63
CA LEU A 72 4.72 3.91 7.65
C LEU A 72 3.29 3.83 8.16
N ASP A 73 2.63 4.98 8.27
CA ASP A 73 1.22 5.03 8.67
C ASP A 73 0.32 4.78 7.45
N LEU A 74 0.39 3.55 6.96
CA LEU A 74 -0.46 3.08 5.88
C LEU A 74 -1.60 2.27 6.49
N ARG A 75 -2.82 2.58 6.10
CA ARG A 75 -4.02 1.97 6.65
C ARG A 75 -4.70 1.09 5.61
N ALA A 76 -5.46 0.11 6.09
CA ALA A 76 -6.17 -0.82 5.21
C ALA A 76 -7.13 -0.11 4.25
N SER A 77 -7.61 1.05 4.61
CA SER A 77 -8.53 1.85 3.77
C SER A 77 -7.82 2.81 2.83
N ASP A 78 -6.50 2.87 2.86
CA ASP A 78 -5.74 3.79 2.03
C ASP A 78 -5.50 3.24 0.62
N ARG A 79 -5.05 4.13 -0.26
CA ARG A 79 -4.50 3.79 -1.57
C ARG A 79 -3.09 4.34 -1.66
N VAL A 80 -2.32 3.81 -2.60
CA VAL A 80 -0.94 4.23 -2.84
C VAL A 80 -0.82 4.66 -4.28
N ARG A 81 -0.31 5.88 -4.50
CA ARG A 81 -0.01 6.36 -5.84
C ARG A 81 1.49 6.26 -6.07
N LEU A 82 1.85 5.59 -7.16
CA LEU A 82 3.24 5.45 -7.57
C LEU A 82 3.70 6.67 -8.34
N SER A 83 5.01 6.83 -8.48
CA SER A 83 5.59 7.94 -9.27
C SER A 83 5.16 7.90 -10.74
N THR A 84 4.78 6.73 -11.23
CA THR A 84 4.25 6.57 -12.58
C THR A 84 2.83 7.10 -12.76
N GLY A 85 2.16 7.41 -11.66
CA GLY A 85 0.74 7.81 -11.65
C GLY A 85 -0.23 6.69 -11.38
N SER A 86 0.23 5.44 -11.40
CA SER A 86 -0.62 4.28 -11.08
C SER A 86 -1.07 4.33 -9.63
N VAL A 87 -2.32 3.93 -9.40
CA VAL A 87 -2.89 3.89 -8.06
C VAL A 87 -3.25 2.46 -7.71
N LEU A 88 -2.78 2.02 -6.55
CA LEU A 88 -3.05 0.69 -6.00
C LEU A 88 -3.80 0.85 -4.69
N MET A 89 -4.70 -0.09 -4.39
CA MET A 89 -5.40 -0.11 -3.12
C MET A 89 -4.70 -1.05 -2.15
N VAL A 90 -4.77 -0.73 -0.87
CA VAL A 90 -4.25 -1.62 0.18
C VAL A 90 -5.22 -2.77 0.37
N ASN A 91 -4.68 -3.99 0.39
CA ASN A 91 -5.45 -5.21 0.56
C ASN A 91 -5.13 -5.81 1.93
N GLY A 92 -6.05 -5.64 2.87
CA GLY A 92 -5.85 -6.09 4.24
C GLY A 92 -5.05 -5.10 5.09
N ALA A 93 -4.86 -5.41 6.34
CA ALA A 93 -4.13 -4.54 7.25
C ALA A 93 -2.62 -4.64 7.00
N PRO A 94 -1.93 -3.51 6.86
CA PRO A 94 -0.46 -3.55 6.79
C PRO A 94 0.13 -4.14 8.06
N LEU A 95 1.25 -4.85 7.89
CA LEU A 95 1.96 -5.50 8.98
C LEU A 95 3.14 -4.63 9.41
N HIS A 96 3.17 -4.29 10.69
CA HIS A 96 4.30 -3.57 11.29
C HIS A 96 5.17 -4.57 12.01
N TRP A 97 6.30 -4.94 11.37
CA TRP A 97 7.20 -5.96 11.91
C TRP A 97 8.03 -5.39 13.04
N PRO A 98 8.04 -6.02 14.22
CA PRO A 98 8.83 -5.49 15.34
C PRO A 98 10.32 -5.65 15.09
N HIS A 99 11.09 -4.75 15.68
CA HIS A 99 12.54 -4.84 15.66
C HIS A 99 13.00 -6.02 16.53
N PRO A 100 13.92 -6.87 16.05
CA PRO A 100 14.29 -8.09 16.79
C PRO A 100 14.87 -7.82 18.18
N TRP A 101 15.56 -6.70 18.38
CA TRP A 101 16.15 -6.37 19.68
C TRP A 101 15.41 -5.26 20.43
N LYS A 102 14.47 -4.59 19.77
CA LYS A 102 13.67 -3.53 20.37
C LYS A 102 12.21 -3.74 19.99
N PRO A 103 11.51 -4.65 20.68
CA PRO A 103 10.16 -5.05 20.27
C PRO A 103 9.15 -3.90 20.21
N GLU A 104 9.41 -2.81 20.93
CA GLU A 104 8.56 -1.62 20.89
C GLU A 104 8.78 -0.75 19.64
N ALA A 105 9.84 -1.00 18.90
CA ALA A 105 10.14 -0.27 17.66
C ALA A 105 9.73 -1.09 16.44
N VAL A 106 9.38 -0.39 15.36
CA VAL A 106 9.05 -1.04 14.08
C VAL A 106 10.31 -1.19 13.26
N HIS A 107 10.58 -2.41 12.80
CA HIS A 107 11.68 -2.68 11.89
C HIS A 107 11.32 -2.29 10.46
N HIS A 108 10.17 -2.72 9.99
CA HIS A 108 9.67 -2.36 8.67
C HIS A 108 8.17 -2.61 8.60
N VAL A 109 7.56 -2.07 7.56
CA VAL A 109 6.15 -2.30 7.26
C VAL A 109 6.05 -3.10 5.96
N GLU A 110 5.17 -4.07 5.96
CA GLU A 110 4.85 -4.87 4.78
C GLU A 110 3.35 -4.75 4.50
N ALA A 111 3.01 -4.47 3.26
CA ALA A 111 1.62 -4.33 2.86
C ALA A 111 1.36 -5.03 1.54
N ASP A 112 0.18 -5.59 1.40
CA ASP A 112 -0.31 -6.11 0.14
C ASP A 112 -1.08 -5.02 -0.59
N LEU A 113 -0.78 -4.84 -1.85
CA LEU A 113 -1.43 -3.87 -2.72
C LEU A 113 -2.11 -4.58 -3.88
N GLU A 114 -3.15 -3.98 -4.39
CA GLU A 114 -3.93 -4.55 -5.49
C GLU A 114 -4.33 -3.43 -6.45
N VAL A 115 -4.43 -3.78 -7.73
CA VAL A 115 -4.87 -2.82 -8.74
C VAL A 115 -6.30 -2.39 -8.45
N VAL A 116 -6.53 -1.08 -8.51
CA VAL A 116 -7.87 -0.54 -8.33
C VAL A 116 -8.69 -0.83 -9.58
N ASP A 117 -9.81 -1.51 -9.39
CA ASP A 117 -10.77 -1.73 -10.46
C ASP A 117 -11.64 -0.48 -10.56
N GLY A 118 -11.45 0.24 -11.63
CA GLY A 118 -12.14 1.51 -11.85
C GLY A 118 -13.49 1.35 -12.47
#